data_0ac9621e3213879ab137e4d3a98e6370
#
_entry.id   0ac9621e3213879ab137e4d3a98e6370
#
_cell.length_a   1.000
_cell.length_b   1.000
_cell.length_c   1.000
_cell.angle_alpha   90.00
_cell.angle_beta   90.00
_cell.angle_gamma   90.00
#
_symmetry.space_group_name_H-M   'P 1'
#
loop_
_entity.id
_entity.type
_entity.pdbx_description
1 polymer ?
#
loop_
_entity_poly.entity_id
_entity_poly.type
_entity_poly.pdbx_seq_one_letter_code
_entity_poly.pdbx_strand_id
1 'polypeptide(L)'
;MTISAQESVLHAITELLIEKFEVPADEVRADAPMRELLTDSLMVVEMAIAVHETLGVKVEEEELRATTLAGFAEAVGARCTDR
;
A
#
# COMPACT_ATOMS: atom_id res chain seq x y z
N MET A 1 -11.89 17.12 12.82
CA MET A 1 -12.11 15.71 12.54
C MET A 1 -10.77 14.99 12.50
N THR A 2 -10.72 13.83 13.10
CA THR A 2 -9.47 13.08 13.19
C THR A 2 -9.53 11.84 12.30
N ILE A 3 -8.52 11.68 11.46
CA ILE A 3 -8.38 10.52 10.62
C ILE A 3 -7.39 9.58 11.29
N SER A 4 -7.74 8.30 11.43
CA SER A 4 -6.84 7.35 12.06
C SER A 4 -5.60 7.17 11.18
N ALA A 5 -4.50 6.73 11.81
CA ALA A 5 -3.26 6.50 11.06
C ALA A 5 -3.50 5.46 9.96
N GLN A 6 -4.34 4.47 10.25
CA GLN A 6 -4.65 3.43 9.29
C GLN A 6 -5.38 3.97 8.06
N GLU A 7 -6.31 4.88 8.29
CA GLU A 7 -7.03 5.49 7.18
C GLU A 7 -6.12 6.38 6.34
N SER A 8 -5.22 7.11 6.99
CA SER A 8 -4.26 7.95 6.27
C SER A 8 -3.33 7.09 5.42
N VAL A 9 -2.88 5.97 5.96
CA VAL A 9 -2.00 5.05 5.24
C VAL A 9 -2.73 4.45 4.05
N LEU A 10 -3.97 4.01 4.26
CA LEU A 10 -4.75 3.44 3.17
C LEU A 10 -4.94 4.45 2.06
N HIS A 11 -5.22 5.70 2.41
CA HIS A 11 -5.39 6.76 1.43
C HIS A 11 -4.10 7.00 0.66
N ALA A 12 -2.98 7.05 1.36
CA ALA A 12 -1.69 7.27 0.72
C ALA A 12 -1.34 6.15 -0.25
N ILE A 13 -1.56 4.91 0.16
CA ILE A 13 -1.27 3.77 -0.69
C ILE A 13 -2.20 3.76 -1.90
N THR A 14 -3.46 4.09 -1.70
CA THR A 14 -4.42 4.18 -2.79
C THR A 14 -3.99 5.20 -3.82
N GLU A 15 -3.53 6.36 -3.36
CA GLU A 15 -3.07 7.40 -4.27
C GLU A 15 -1.83 6.96 -5.04
N LEU A 16 -0.92 6.25 -4.37
CA LEU A 16 0.26 5.73 -5.06
C LEU A 16 -0.15 4.77 -6.17
N LEU A 17 -1.10 3.89 -5.89
CA LEU A 17 -1.54 2.94 -6.90
C LEU A 17 -2.15 3.64 -8.10
N ILE A 18 -2.96 4.64 -7.86
CA ILE A 18 -3.66 5.33 -8.94
C ILE A 18 -2.71 6.24 -9.72
N GLU A 19 -1.93 7.04 -9.02
CA GLU A 19 -1.13 8.07 -9.67
C GLU A 19 0.22 7.57 -10.15
N LYS A 20 0.87 6.73 -9.38
CA LYS A 20 2.22 6.28 -9.75
C LYS A 20 2.19 5.02 -10.59
N PHE A 21 1.28 4.12 -10.28
CA PHE A 21 1.19 2.83 -10.97
C PHE A 21 0.05 2.77 -11.97
N GLU A 22 -0.74 3.82 -12.05
CA GLU A 22 -1.81 3.96 -13.04
C GLU A 22 -2.84 2.83 -12.94
N VAL A 23 -3.08 2.35 -11.74
CA VAL A 23 -4.12 1.36 -11.51
C VAL A 23 -5.48 2.07 -11.57
N PRO A 24 -6.45 1.53 -12.32
CA PRO A 24 -7.77 2.17 -12.37
C PRO A 24 -8.40 2.25 -10.99
N ALA A 25 -9.02 3.39 -10.70
CA ALA A 25 -9.58 3.63 -9.36
C ALA A 25 -10.64 2.59 -8.99
N ASP A 26 -11.37 2.10 -9.97
CA ASP A 26 -12.42 1.11 -9.68
C ASP A 26 -11.85 -0.27 -9.37
N GLU A 27 -10.56 -0.49 -9.60
CA GLU A 27 -9.91 -1.74 -9.22
C GLU A 27 -9.24 -1.63 -7.85
N VAL A 28 -9.08 -0.42 -7.35
CA VAL A 28 -8.41 -0.21 -6.06
C VAL A 28 -9.44 -0.34 -4.96
N ARG A 29 -9.59 -1.57 -4.47
CA ARG A 29 -10.55 -1.88 -3.41
C ARG A 29 -9.83 -2.46 -2.22
N ALA A 30 -10.44 -2.29 -1.04
CA ALA A 30 -9.83 -2.74 0.20
C ALA A 30 -9.55 -4.24 0.19
N ASP A 31 -10.42 -5.02 -0.43
CA ASP A 31 -10.27 -6.47 -0.44
C ASP A 31 -9.52 -6.99 -1.66
N ALA A 32 -9.03 -6.10 -2.52
CA ALA A 32 -8.28 -6.52 -3.70
C ALA A 32 -6.91 -7.05 -3.28
N PRO A 33 -6.52 -8.22 -3.78
CA PRO A 33 -5.17 -8.74 -3.48
C PRO A 33 -4.12 -7.84 -4.10
N MET A 34 -3.09 -7.51 -3.32
CA MET A 34 -2.03 -6.64 -3.83
C MET A 34 -1.35 -7.25 -5.05
N ARG A 35 -1.25 -8.57 -5.12
CA ARG A 35 -0.62 -9.21 -6.26
C ARG A 35 -1.40 -8.99 -7.55
N GLU A 36 -2.70 -8.69 -7.46
CA GLU A 36 -3.50 -8.38 -8.64
C GLU A 36 -3.39 -6.92 -9.03
N LEU A 37 -3.14 -6.07 -8.06
CA LEU A 37 -2.93 -4.66 -8.32
C LEU A 37 -1.52 -4.41 -8.84
N LEU A 38 -0.56 -5.17 -8.35
CA LEU A 38 0.84 -5.07 -8.75
C LEU A 38 1.18 -6.34 -9.55
N THR A 39 0.86 -6.32 -10.83
CA THR A 39 0.93 -7.53 -11.66
C THR A 39 2.34 -7.90 -12.09
N ASP A 40 3.29 -7.00 -11.88
CA ASP A 40 4.68 -7.18 -12.32
C ASP A 40 5.57 -7.12 -11.09
N SER A 41 6.60 -7.96 -11.02
CA SER A 41 7.50 -7.93 -9.87
C SER A 41 8.22 -6.58 -9.75
N LEU A 42 8.44 -5.90 -10.86
CA LEU A 42 9.03 -4.55 -10.80
C LEU A 42 8.08 -3.60 -10.07
N MET A 43 6.77 -3.73 -10.31
CA MET A 43 5.80 -2.90 -9.63
C MET A 43 5.81 -3.17 -8.12
N VAL A 44 6.00 -4.42 -7.73
CA VAL A 44 6.08 -4.77 -6.31
C VAL A 44 7.27 -4.08 -5.67
N VAL A 45 8.43 -4.13 -6.32
CA VAL A 45 9.64 -3.48 -5.82
C VAL A 45 9.42 -1.97 -5.74
N GLU A 46 8.84 -1.40 -6.77
CA GLU A 46 8.62 0.05 -6.80
C GLU A 46 7.65 0.48 -5.71
N MET A 47 6.63 -0.34 -5.44
CA MET A 47 5.70 -0.01 -4.36
C MET A 47 6.41 -0.04 -3.00
N ALA A 48 7.27 -1.02 -2.78
CA ALA A 48 8.02 -1.09 -1.53
C ALA A 48 8.90 0.15 -1.36
N ILE A 49 9.54 0.58 -2.43
CA ILE A 49 10.36 1.78 -2.39
C ILE A 49 9.50 3.02 -2.13
N ALA A 50 8.37 3.12 -2.81
CA ALA A 50 7.49 4.27 -2.68
C ALA A 50 6.93 4.38 -1.26
N VAL A 51 6.55 3.26 -0.66
CA VAL A 51 6.06 3.25 0.71
C VAL A 51 7.16 3.69 1.66
N HIS A 52 8.36 3.21 1.46
CA HIS A 52 9.49 3.60 2.30
C HIS A 52 9.75 5.10 2.20
N GLU A 53 9.73 5.64 0.99
CA GLU A 53 10.01 7.06 0.79
C GLU A 53 8.87 7.95 1.28
N THR A 54 7.64 7.51 1.11
CA THR A 54 6.48 8.33 1.44
C THR A 54 6.11 8.21 2.91
N LEU A 55 6.15 7.00 3.45
CA LEU A 55 5.66 6.73 4.80
C LEU A 55 6.76 6.38 5.78
N GLY A 56 7.98 6.17 5.29
CA GLY A 56 9.09 5.81 6.14
C GLY A 56 9.03 4.39 6.69
N VAL A 57 8.26 3.53 6.03
CA VAL A 57 8.06 2.15 6.48
C VAL A 57 8.71 1.20 5.49
N LYS A 58 9.54 0.31 6.01
CA LYS A 58 10.18 -0.70 5.18
C LYS A 58 9.29 -1.92 5.09
N VAL A 59 9.01 -2.37 3.86
CA VAL A 59 8.17 -3.54 3.64
C VAL A 59 8.89 -4.53 2.73
N GLU A 60 8.51 -5.80 2.85
CA GLU A 60 9.10 -6.86 2.05
C GLU A 60 8.21 -7.20 0.87
N GLU A 61 8.83 -7.67 -0.20
CA GLU A 61 8.07 -8.05 -1.40
C GLU A 61 7.07 -9.15 -1.09
N GLU A 62 7.44 -10.11 -0.26
CA GLU A 62 6.54 -11.20 0.08
C GLU A 62 5.32 -10.70 0.83
N GLU A 63 5.52 -9.71 1.67
CA GLU A 63 4.42 -9.07 2.38
C GLU A 63 3.41 -8.49 1.40
N LEU A 64 3.92 -7.79 0.40
CA LEU A 64 3.06 -7.16 -0.59
C LEU A 64 2.25 -8.20 -1.36
N ARG A 65 2.88 -9.31 -1.71
CA ARG A 65 2.22 -10.32 -2.52
C ARG A 65 1.22 -11.16 -1.73
N ALA A 66 1.39 -11.23 -0.42
CA ALA A 66 0.62 -12.15 0.40
C ALA A 66 -0.63 -11.54 1.01
N THR A 67 -0.90 -10.27 0.75
CA THR A 67 -1.98 -9.59 1.45
C THR A 67 -2.88 -8.82 0.49
N THR A 68 -4.02 -8.37 1.02
CA THR A 68 -4.90 -7.47 0.29
C THR A 68 -4.48 -6.03 0.54
N LEU A 69 -5.10 -5.11 -0.19
CA LEU A 69 -4.82 -3.69 0.02
C LEU A 69 -5.09 -3.29 1.46
N ALA A 70 -6.23 -3.70 2.02
CA ALA A 70 -6.56 -3.36 3.40
C ALA A 70 -5.56 -4.00 4.37
N GLY A 71 -5.19 -5.26 4.13
CA GLY A 71 -4.22 -5.93 4.98
C GLY A 71 -2.85 -5.26 4.94
N PHE A 72 -2.44 -4.84 3.74
CA PHE A 72 -1.18 -4.15 3.59
C PHE A 72 -1.22 -2.80 4.31
N ALA A 73 -2.31 -2.05 4.13
CA ALA A 73 -2.45 -0.75 4.79
C ALA A 73 -2.44 -0.92 6.31
N GLU A 74 -3.07 -1.97 6.81
CA GLU A 74 -3.09 -2.23 8.24
C GLU A 74 -1.69 -2.52 8.77
N ALA A 75 -0.93 -3.35 8.06
CA ALA A 75 0.43 -3.68 8.49
C ALA A 75 1.33 -2.44 8.47
N VAL A 76 1.21 -1.63 7.42
CA VAL A 76 2.01 -0.42 7.31
C VAL A 76 1.59 0.58 8.37
N GLY A 77 0.29 0.70 8.60
CA GLY A 77 -0.22 1.61 9.61
C GLY A 77 0.28 1.28 11.01
N ALA A 78 0.35 -0.02 11.31
CA ALA A 78 0.87 -0.45 12.61
C ALA A 78 2.33 -0.04 12.78
N ARG A 79 3.10 -0.11 11.70
CA ARG A 79 4.50 0.30 11.75
C ARG A 79 4.66 1.81 11.82
N CYS A 80 3.77 2.54 11.18
CA CYS A 80 3.82 4.00 11.22
C CYS A 80 3.53 4.53 12.60
N THR A 81 2.66 3.87 13.35
CA THR A 81 2.26 4.34 14.67
C THR A 81 3.18 3.83 15.78
N ASP A 82 4.12 2.99 15.44
CA ASP A 82 5.06 2.41 16.40
C ASP A 82 6.24 3.37 16.60
N ARG A 83 6.03 4.38 17.40
CA ARG A 83 7.02 5.42 17.62
C ARG A 83 7.20 5.72 19.08
#